data_d7be1eb40f1c07ad81cfb17fff959872
#
_entry.id   d7be1eb40f1c07ad81cfb17fff959872
#
_cell.length_a   1.000
_cell.length_b   1.000
_cell.length_c   1.000
_cell.angle_alpha   90.00
_cell.angle_beta   90.00
_cell.angle_gamma   90.00
#
_symmetry.space_group_name_H-M   'P 1'
#
loop_
_entity.id
_entity.type
_entity.pdbx_description
1 polymer ?
#
loop_
_entity_poly.entity_id
_entity_poly.type
_entity_poly.pdbx_seq_one_letter_code
_entity_poly.pdbx_strand_id
1 'polypeptide(L)'
;IPSSNDMGRPTLEGGRSVHPLMRDEKVAELLENEGQRRITRAYTEEAVRFITRNRDRRFLLYLPHTAMHVPLFPHTDFAGKSNNGTYGDWVEEVDWSVGRVLETLRQLKLDRNTLVLFTSDNGPWASKGKAGGVAGPLRGSKGCTLEGGVRVPTIAWWPGTARPGTSHDGIAGT
;
A
#
# COMPACT_ATOMS: atom_id res chain seq x y z
N ILE A 1 -9.09 8.00 -5.10
CA ILE A 1 -8.21 7.75 -3.94
C ILE A 1 -8.67 8.67 -2.84
N PRO A 2 -8.93 8.19 -1.63
CA PRO A 2 -9.17 9.08 -0.50
C PRO A 2 -7.99 10.01 -0.35
N SER A 3 -8.23 11.30 -0.29
CA SER A 3 -7.20 12.33 -0.36
C SER A 3 -6.35 12.44 0.91
N SER A 4 -6.65 11.71 1.95
CA SER A 4 -5.81 11.66 3.14
C SER A 4 -6.03 10.39 3.95
N ASN A 5 -4.93 9.82 4.40
CA ASN A 5 -4.89 8.83 5.47
C ASN A 5 -5.15 9.44 6.85
N ASP A 6 -5.39 10.74 6.95
CA ASP A 6 -5.79 11.40 8.19
C ASP A 6 -7.23 11.03 8.55
N MET A 7 -7.41 9.75 8.64
CA MET A 7 -8.64 9.02 8.91
C MET A 7 -9.15 9.28 10.34
N GLY A 8 -8.52 10.19 11.07
CA GLY A 8 -8.91 10.58 12.42
C GLY A 8 -9.53 11.97 12.51
N ARG A 9 -9.65 12.72 11.40
CA ARG A 9 -10.39 13.99 11.43
C ARG A 9 -11.82 13.76 11.01
N PRO A 10 -12.81 14.02 11.87
CA PRO A 10 -14.21 13.86 11.53
C PRO A 10 -14.59 14.87 10.45
N THR A 11 -14.99 14.39 9.28
CA THR A 11 -15.90 15.16 8.44
C THR A 11 -17.29 14.90 9.02
N LEU A 12 -17.83 15.90 9.72
CA LEU A 12 -19.02 15.71 10.53
C LEU A 12 -20.28 15.72 9.64
N GLU A 13 -20.84 14.56 9.37
CA GLU A 13 -22.25 14.41 9.17
C GLU A 13 -22.82 13.70 10.40
N GLY A 14 -23.61 14.39 11.21
CA GLY A 14 -24.25 13.82 12.40
C GLY A 14 -23.29 13.27 13.49
N GLY A 15 -22.05 13.81 13.61
CA GLY A 15 -21.08 13.37 14.61
C GLY A 15 -20.30 12.10 14.24
N ARG A 16 -20.46 11.56 13.04
CA ARG A 16 -19.72 10.39 12.55
C ARG A 16 -18.53 10.80 11.69
N SER A 17 -17.42 10.08 11.82
CA SER A 17 -16.27 10.22 10.92
C SER A 17 -16.55 9.43 9.65
N VAL A 18 -16.72 10.14 8.52
CA VAL A 18 -16.93 9.53 7.21
C VAL A 18 -15.87 9.99 6.23
N HIS A 19 -15.41 9.10 5.37
CA HIS A 19 -14.38 9.36 4.37
C HIS A 19 -14.93 9.06 2.98
N PRO A 20 -14.84 9.99 2.03
CA PRO A 20 -15.29 9.72 0.68
C PRO A 20 -14.33 8.76 -0.04
N LEU A 21 -14.84 7.64 -0.50
CA LEU A 21 -14.19 6.83 -1.50
C LEU A 21 -14.54 7.41 -2.88
N MET A 22 -13.52 7.88 -3.56
CA MET A 22 -13.72 8.54 -4.85
C MET A 22 -13.55 7.54 -6.01
N ARG A 23 -14.35 7.69 -7.04
CA ARG A 23 -14.14 7.10 -8.35
C ARG A 23 -14.14 8.24 -9.37
N ASP A 24 -13.01 8.47 -10.02
CA ASP A 24 -12.75 9.67 -10.80
C ASP A 24 -13.03 10.93 -9.97
N GLU A 25 -13.89 11.82 -10.40
CA GLU A 25 -14.26 13.05 -9.69
C GLU A 25 -15.53 12.92 -8.84
N LYS A 26 -16.06 11.71 -8.69
CA LYS A 26 -17.34 11.47 -7.98
C LYS A 26 -17.11 10.68 -6.69
N VAL A 27 -17.88 11.03 -5.68
CA VAL A 27 -17.97 10.21 -4.47
C VAL A 27 -18.70 8.92 -4.83
N ALA A 28 -18.01 7.79 -4.78
CA ALA A 28 -18.60 6.47 -5.02
C ALA A 28 -19.29 5.93 -3.76
N GLU A 29 -18.68 6.20 -2.59
CA GLU A 29 -19.18 5.73 -1.31
C GLU A 29 -18.65 6.63 -0.19
N LEU A 30 -19.43 6.81 0.88
CA LEU A 30 -18.99 7.39 2.15
C LEU A 30 -18.66 6.25 3.11
N LEU A 31 -17.39 6.13 3.47
CA LEU A 31 -16.87 5.07 4.31
C LEU A 31 -16.88 5.50 5.78
N GLU A 32 -17.54 4.75 6.61
CA GLU A 32 -17.31 4.74 8.06
C GLU A 32 -16.08 3.86 8.39
N ASN A 33 -15.64 3.86 9.66
CA ASN A 33 -14.44 3.13 10.09
C ASN A 33 -14.43 1.66 9.63
N GLU A 34 -15.52 0.93 9.80
CA GLU A 34 -15.61 -0.47 9.36
C GLU A 34 -15.56 -0.63 7.83
N GLY A 35 -16.06 0.38 7.10
CA GLY A 35 -15.96 0.42 5.64
C GLY A 35 -14.50 0.47 5.14
N GLN A 36 -13.61 1.01 5.95
CA GLN A 36 -12.18 1.12 5.61
C GLN A 36 -11.47 -0.22 5.56
N ARG A 37 -11.96 -1.24 6.27
CA ARG A 37 -11.41 -2.62 6.20
C ARG A 37 -11.47 -3.23 4.80
N ARG A 38 -12.27 -2.67 3.90
CA ARG A 38 -12.42 -3.15 2.52
C ARG A 38 -11.51 -2.45 1.51
N ILE A 39 -10.85 -1.35 1.91
CA ILE A 39 -10.15 -0.46 0.97
C ILE A 39 -9.01 -1.17 0.24
N THR A 40 -8.13 -1.87 0.97
CA THR A 40 -7.00 -2.58 0.36
C THR A 40 -7.47 -3.58 -0.68
N ARG A 41 -8.53 -4.35 -0.35
CA ARG A 41 -9.15 -5.30 -1.29
C ARG A 41 -9.77 -4.59 -2.50
N ALA A 42 -10.52 -3.51 -2.27
CA ALA A 42 -11.14 -2.74 -3.35
C ALA A 42 -10.10 -2.16 -4.32
N TYR A 43 -9.00 -1.63 -3.81
CA TYR A 43 -7.89 -1.13 -4.64
C TYR A 43 -7.23 -2.26 -5.43
N THR A 44 -7.03 -3.42 -4.81
CA THR A 44 -6.46 -4.60 -5.47
C THR A 44 -7.33 -5.07 -6.63
N GLU A 45 -8.63 -5.15 -6.41
CA GLU A 45 -9.59 -5.55 -7.45
C GLU A 45 -9.64 -4.55 -8.60
N GLU A 46 -9.60 -3.24 -8.31
CA GLU A 46 -9.52 -2.22 -9.37
C GLU A 46 -8.20 -2.29 -10.14
N ALA A 47 -7.07 -2.55 -9.45
CA ALA A 47 -5.78 -2.76 -10.11
C ALA A 47 -5.82 -3.96 -11.06
N VAL A 48 -6.36 -5.09 -10.61
CA VAL A 48 -6.54 -6.30 -11.44
C VAL A 48 -7.44 -6.02 -12.64
N ARG A 49 -8.58 -5.34 -12.44
CA ARG A 49 -9.47 -4.92 -13.53
C ARG A 49 -8.78 -3.99 -14.52
N PHE A 50 -8.00 -3.02 -14.02
CA PHE A 50 -7.25 -2.09 -14.86
C PHE A 50 -6.21 -2.80 -15.72
N ILE A 51 -5.38 -3.66 -15.13
CA ILE A 51 -4.38 -4.45 -15.86
C ILE A 51 -5.05 -5.31 -16.94
N THR A 52 -6.12 -5.99 -16.58
CA THR A 52 -6.85 -6.88 -17.51
C THR A 52 -7.43 -6.12 -18.71
N ARG A 53 -8.02 -4.94 -18.48
CA ARG A 53 -8.59 -4.10 -19.55
C ARG A 53 -7.52 -3.49 -20.47
N ASN A 54 -6.32 -3.27 -19.95
CA ASN A 54 -5.23 -2.62 -20.68
C ASN A 54 -4.14 -3.59 -21.15
N ARG A 55 -4.38 -4.90 -21.08
CA ARG A 55 -3.39 -5.94 -21.38
C ARG A 55 -2.75 -5.83 -22.78
N ASP A 56 -3.49 -5.29 -23.74
CA ASP A 56 -3.06 -5.17 -25.13
C ASP A 56 -2.47 -3.79 -25.47
N ARG A 57 -2.22 -2.95 -24.48
CA ARG A 57 -1.66 -1.61 -24.64
C ARG A 57 -0.66 -1.25 -23.53
N ARG A 58 0.15 -0.23 -23.75
CA ARG A 58 1.04 0.30 -22.70
C ARG A 58 0.22 0.96 -21.61
N PHE A 59 0.60 0.75 -20.36
CA PHE A 59 -0.04 1.38 -19.21
C PHE A 59 0.97 1.76 -18.13
N LEU A 60 0.60 2.70 -17.29
CA LEU A 60 1.19 2.99 -16.00
C LEU A 60 0.10 2.78 -14.94
N LEU A 61 0.38 1.97 -13.93
CA LEU A 61 -0.47 1.81 -12.77
C LEU A 61 0.26 2.33 -11.53
N TYR A 62 -0.28 3.36 -10.90
CA TYR A 62 0.13 3.81 -9.58
C TYR A 62 -0.90 3.34 -8.56
N LEU A 63 -0.46 2.48 -7.62
CA LEU A 63 -1.32 1.83 -6.63
C LEU A 63 -0.87 2.20 -5.21
N PRO A 64 -1.17 3.43 -4.75
CA PRO A 64 -0.80 3.88 -3.42
C PRO A 64 -1.81 3.34 -2.39
N HIS A 65 -1.39 2.31 -1.64
CA HIS A 65 -2.20 1.82 -0.53
C HIS A 65 -2.25 2.85 0.62
N THR A 66 -3.40 2.99 1.26
CA THR A 66 -3.54 3.74 2.51
C THR A 66 -3.00 2.95 3.71
N ALA A 67 -2.91 1.63 3.56
CA ALA A 67 -2.25 0.74 4.51
C ALA A 67 -0.72 1.05 4.51
N MET A 68 -0.11 1.10 5.61
CA MET A 68 -0.41 0.71 7.00
C MET A 68 -0.46 1.94 7.91
N HIS A 69 -0.99 3.05 7.41
CA HIS A 69 -1.10 4.28 8.18
C HIS A 69 -2.18 4.14 9.26
N VAL A 70 -1.93 4.68 10.44
CA VAL A 70 -2.93 4.70 11.53
C VAL A 70 -4.09 5.64 11.20
N PRO A 71 -5.34 5.31 11.63
CA PRO A 71 -5.75 4.12 12.37
C PRO A 71 -5.74 2.85 11.51
N LEU A 72 -5.46 1.70 12.12
CA LEU A 72 -5.25 0.43 11.42
C LEU A 72 -6.59 -0.28 11.15
N PHE A 73 -6.86 -0.60 9.89
CA PHE A 73 -8.09 -1.27 9.45
C PHE A 73 -7.81 -2.46 8.51
N PRO A 74 -7.08 -3.50 8.96
CA PRO A 74 -6.94 -4.69 8.15
C PRO A 74 -8.30 -5.35 7.90
N HIS A 75 -8.45 -5.97 6.75
CA HIS A 75 -9.64 -6.77 6.45
C HIS A 75 -9.82 -7.90 7.46
N THR A 76 -11.06 -8.28 7.73
CA THR A 76 -11.39 -9.33 8.72
C THR A 76 -10.71 -10.67 8.41
N ASP A 77 -10.47 -10.97 7.14
CA ASP A 77 -9.75 -12.19 6.73
C ASP A 77 -8.29 -12.23 7.19
N PHE A 78 -7.70 -11.09 7.56
CA PHE A 78 -6.33 -10.98 8.04
C PHE A 78 -6.26 -10.68 9.53
N ALA A 79 -7.32 -10.15 10.12
CA ALA A 79 -7.35 -9.74 11.51
C ALA A 79 -7.03 -10.88 12.47
N GLY A 80 -6.06 -10.64 13.37
CA GLY A 80 -5.64 -11.58 14.41
C GLY A 80 -4.78 -12.74 13.91
N LYS A 81 -4.25 -12.69 12.68
CA LYS A 81 -3.43 -13.78 12.12
C LYS A 81 -1.93 -13.55 12.29
N SER A 82 -1.49 -12.30 12.23
CA SER A 82 -0.08 -11.97 12.37
C SER A 82 0.41 -12.01 13.81
N ASN A 83 1.62 -12.52 14.03
CA ASN A 83 2.31 -12.45 15.32
C ASN A 83 2.68 -11.00 15.71
N ASN A 84 2.60 -10.05 14.78
CA ASN A 84 2.91 -8.64 14.99
C ASN A 84 1.65 -7.77 15.24
N GLY A 85 0.53 -8.40 15.60
CA GLY A 85 -0.74 -7.73 15.90
C GLY A 85 -1.35 -7.04 14.69
N THR A 86 -2.24 -6.10 14.92
CA THR A 86 -3.03 -5.42 13.87
C THR A 86 -2.18 -4.76 12.77
N TYR A 87 -1.00 -4.24 13.13
CA TYR A 87 -0.06 -3.70 12.12
C TYR A 87 0.42 -4.80 11.18
N GLY A 88 0.86 -5.93 11.74
CA GLY A 88 1.29 -7.09 10.97
C GLY A 88 0.15 -7.69 10.14
N ASP A 89 -1.06 -7.75 10.67
CA ASP A 89 -2.25 -8.19 9.91
C ASP A 89 -2.42 -7.38 8.63
N TRP A 90 -2.23 -6.05 8.72
CA TRP A 90 -2.38 -5.18 7.54
C TRP A 90 -1.19 -5.27 6.59
N VAL A 91 0.02 -5.52 7.09
CA VAL A 91 1.19 -5.84 6.24
C VAL A 91 0.92 -7.10 5.43
N GLU A 92 0.39 -8.15 6.03
CA GLU A 92 0.05 -9.40 5.35
C GLU A 92 -1.04 -9.20 4.29
N GLU A 93 -2.01 -8.31 4.55
CA GLU A 93 -3.01 -7.94 3.56
C GLU A 93 -2.41 -7.19 2.36
N VAL A 94 -1.46 -6.28 2.60
CA VAL A 94 -0.74 -5.58 1.51
C VAL A 94 0.09 -6.57 0.70
N ASP A 95 0.78 -7.50 1.35
CA ASP A 95 1.54 -8.55 0.68
C ASP A 95 0.63 -9.42 -0.20
N TRP A 96 -0.54 -9.81 0.31
CA TRP A 96 -1.57 -10.48 -0.47
C TRP A 96 -1.99 -9.65 -1.70
N SER A 97 -2.19 -8.34 -1.53
CA SER A 97 -2.55 -7.45 -2.64
C SER A 97 -1.48 -7.42 -3.73
N VAL A 98 -0.21 -7.29 -3.34
CA VAL A 98 0.94 -7.37 -4.26
C VAL A 98 0.96 -8.73 -4.96
N GLY A 99 0.77 -9.81 -4.23
CA GLY A 99 0.66 -11.15 -4.77
C GLY A 99 -0.41 -11.27 -5.87
N ARG A 100 -1.59 -10.68 -5.64
CA ARG A 100 -2.69 -10.66 -6.63
C ARG A 100 -2.32 -9.91 -7.91
N VAL A 101 -1.64 -8.77 -7.78
CA VAL A 101 -1.16 -8.00 -8.94
C VAL A 101 -0.13 -8.79 -9.74
N LEU A 102 0.89 -9.35 -9.07
CA LEU A 102 1.92 -10.14 -9.72
C LEU A 102 1.38 -11.39 -10.40
N GLU A 103 0.43 -12.07 -9.77
CA GLU A 103 -0.24 -13.23 -10.33
C GLU A 103 -1.03 -12.86 -11.59
N THR A 104 -1.75 -11.74 -11.58
CA THR A 104 -2.46 -11.23 -12.75
C THR A 104 -1.51 -10.95 -13.92
N LEU A 105 -0.37 -10.32 -13.67
CA LEU A 105 0.64 -10.08 -14.70
C LEU A 105 1.18 -11.37 -15.30
N ARG A 106 1.43 -12.41 -14.48
CA ARG A 106 1.89 -13.73 -14.95
C ARG A 106 0.82 -14.43 -15.78
N GLN A 107 -0.43 -14.48 -15.31
CA GLN A 107 -1.54 -15.13 -16.01
C GLN A 107 -1.79 -14.51 -17.38
N LEU A 108 -1.62 -13.19 -17.48
CA LEU A 108 -1.76 -12.45 -18.73
C LEU A 108 -0.48 -12.44 -19.57
N LYS A 109 0.61 -13.07 -19.11
CA LYS A 109 1.94 -13.11 -19.77
C LYS A 109 2.53 -11.71 -19.99
N LEU A 110 2.23 -10.78 -19.08
CA LEU A 110 2.73 -9.40 -19.10
C LEU A 110 3.98 -9.22 -18.22
N ASP A 111 4.29 -10.17 -17.36
CA ASP A 111 5.34 -10.12 -16.35
C ASP A 111 6.73 -9.80 -16.92
N ARG A 112 7.07 -10.35 -18.09
CA ARG A 112 8.36 -10.08 -18.76
C ARG A 112 8.44 -8.70 -19.42
N ASN A 113 7.31 -8.03 -19.61
CA ASN A 113 7.22 -6.71 -20.26
C ASN A 113 6.71 -5.63 -19.30
N THR A 114 6.73 -5.89 -18.00
CA THR A 114 6.26 -4.96 -16.99
C THR A 114 7.28 -4.85 -15.86
N LEU A 115 7.79 -3.63 -15.65
CA LEU A 115 8.55 -3.31 -14.44
C LEU A 115 7.57 -3.05 -13.30
N VAL A 116 7.72 -3.78 -12.20
CA VAL A 116 6.99 -3.52 -10.95
C VAL A 116 7.95 -2.96 -9.93
N LEU A 117 7.62 -1.80 -9.38
CA LEU A 117 8.33 -1.18 -8.26
C LEU A 117 7.43 -1.24 -7.03
N PHE A 118 7.93 -1.81 -5.96
CA PHE A 118 7.31 -1.78 -4.64
C PHE A 118 8.16 -0.95 -3.70
N THR A 119 7.56 0.03 -3.04
CA THR A 119 8.27 0.90 -2.11
C THR A 119 7.31 1.49 -1.08
N SER A 120 7.83 2.18 -0.08
CA SER A 120 7.07 3.01 0.86
C SER A 120 7.34 4.49 0.57
N ASP A 121 6.45 5.36 1.02
CA ASP A 121 6.57 6.81 0.88
C ASP A 121 7.51 7.43 1.92
N ASN A 122 7.64 6.80 3.10
CA ASN A 122 8.48 7.27 4.20
C ASN A 122 8.78 6.14 5.21
N GLY A 123 9.69 6.42 6.12
CA GLY A 123 10.02 5.52 7.20
C GLY A 123 8.88 5.33 8.21
N PRO A 124 9.04 4.41 9.18
CA PRO A 124 8.02 4.05 10.15
C PRO A 124 7.69 5.20 11.11
N TRP A 125 6.49 5.21 11.66
CA TRP A 125 6.07 6.21 12.64
C TRP A 125 6.34 5.74 14.08
N ALA A 126 7.58 5.85 14.51
CA ALA A 126 8.07 5.28 15.79
C ALA A 126 7.25 5.71 17.02
N SER A 127 6.70 6.95 17.05
CA SER A 127 5.89 7.42 18.18
C SER A 127 4.55 6.70 18.33
N LYS A 128 4.14 5.87 17.35
CA LYS A 128 2.96 5.03 17.43
C LYS A 128 3.26 3.62 17.96
N GLY A 129 4.49 3.36 18.40
CA GLY A 129 4.90 2.09 18.97
C GLY A 129 4.59 0.92 18.01
N LYS A 130 3.94 -0.12 18.52
CA LYS A 130 3.60 -1.32 17.73
C LYS A 130 2.72 -1.05 16.51
N ALA A 131 2.01 0.08 16.47
CA ALA A 131 1.17 0.47 15.35
C ALA A 131 1.92 1.29 14.28
N GLY A 132 3.18 1.61 14.48
CA GLY A 132 3.95 2.50 13.59
C GLY A 132 5.09 1.83 12.82
N GLY A 133 5.38 0.57 13.10
CA GLY A 133 6.52 -0.13 12.51
C GLY A 133 7.87 0.26 13.12
N VAL A 134 8.95 -0.28 12.55
CA VAL A 134 10.32 -0.05 13.00
C VAL A 134 11.27 0.19 11.82
N ALA A 135 12.27 1.07 12.01
CA ALA A 135 13.28 1.36 10.99
C ALA A 135 14.48 0.37 11.02
N GLY A 136 14.40 -0.69 11.81
CA GLY A 136 15.53 -1.60 12.01
C GLY A 136 16.74 -0.86 12.60
N PRO A 137 17.94 -1.02 12.01
CA PRO A 137 19.17 -0.38 12.53
C PRO A 137 19.28 1.12 12.17
N LEU A 138 18.37 1.65 11.37
CA LEU A 138 18.45 3.02 10.87
C LEU A 138 18.01 4.02 11.94
N ARG A 139 18.76 5.11 12.10
CA ARG A 139 18.45 6.17 13.03
C ARG A 139 17.33 7.06 12.52
N GLY A 140 16.39 7.40 13.40
CA GLY A 140 15.26 8.27 13.08
C GLY A 140 14.01 7.52 12.64
N SER A 141 13.01 8.26 12.23
CA SER A 141 11.69 7.75 11.84
C SER A 141 10.95 8.78 10.98
N LYS A 142 9.74 8.47 10.53
CA LYS A 142 8.85 9.40 9.82
C LYS A 142 8.88 10.79 10.42
N GLY A 143 9.06 11.80 9.59
CA GLY A 143 9.09 13.22 9.96
C GLY A 143 10.49 13.78 10.23
N CYS A 144 11.56 12.99 10.06
CA CYS A 144 12.93 13.50 10.11
C CYS A 144 13.70 13.16 8.82
N THR A 145 14.81 13.86 8.58
CA THR A 145 15.69 13.71 7.42
C THR A 145 16.79 12.66 7.61
N LEU A 146 16.77 11.94 8.73
CA LEU A 146 17.70 10.84 8.98
C LEU A 146 17.28 9.59 8.21
N GLU A 147 18.22 8.64 8.03
CA GLU A 147 18.01 7.41 7.26
C GLU A 147 16.72 6.66 7.64
N GLY A 148 16.39 6.54 8.93
CA GLY A 148 15.16 5.89 9.38
C GLY A 148 13.86 6.63 9.02
N GLY A 149 13.96 7.90 8.61
CA GLY A 149 12.81 8.69 8.14
C GLY A 149 12.60 8.65 6.62
N VAL A 150 13.70 8.51 5.86
CA VAL A 150 13.68 8.66 4.39
C VAL A 150 14.09 7.40 3.62
N ARG A 151 14.90 6.52 4.21
CA ARG A 151 15.32 5.28 3.59
C ARG A 151 14.29 4.18 3.81
N VAL A 152 13.66 3.75 2.74
CA VAL A 152 12.56 2.77 2.75
C VAL A 152 12.91 1.52 1.95
N PRO A 153 12.31 0.36 2.26
CA PRO A 153 12.44 -0.83 1.45
C PRO A 153 11.96 -0.56 0.03
N THR A 154 12.76 -0.95 -0.96
CA THR A 154 12.38 -0.83 -2.37
C THR A 154 12.73 -2.13 -3.10
N ILE A 155 11.78 -2.66 -3.85
CA ILE A 155 11.95 -3.88 -4.64
C ILE A 155 11.61 -3.55 -6.09
N ALA A 156 12.54 -3.86 -7.00
CA ALA A 156 12.31 -3.85 -8.43
C ALA A 156 12.13 -5.28 -8.94
N TRP A 157 10.99 -5.58 -9.55
CA TRP A 157 10.71 -6.89 -10.12
C TRP A 157 10.42 -6.79 -11.61
N TRP A 158 11.28 -7.42 -12.42
CA TRP A 158 11.16 -7.47 -13.87
C TRP A 158 11.80 -8.75 -14.42
N PRO A 159 11.03 -9.84 -14.51
CA PRO A 159 11.56 -11.14 -14.95
C PRO A 159 12.22 -11.10 -16.33
N GLY A 160 13.44 -11.61 -16.40
CA GLY A 160 14.22 -11.63 -17.64
C GLY A 160 15.00 -10.35 -17.95
N THR A 161 14.80 -9.26 -17.19
CA THR A 161 15.53 -7.98 -17.34
C THR A 161 16.30 -7.64 -16.08
N ALA A 162 15.63 -7.58 -14.92
CA ALA A 162 16.30 -7.38 -13.64
C ALA A 162 16.90 -8.71 -13.16
N ARG A 163 18.20 -8.69 -12.79
CA ARG A 163 18.88 -9.88 -12.27
C ARG A 163 18.34 -10.23 -10.88
N PRO A 164 17.81 -11.45 -10.68
CA PRO A 164 17.30 -11.84 -9.38
C PRO A 164 18.38 -11.90 -8.31
N GLY A 165 18.01 -11.62 -7.05
CA GLY A 165 18.89 -11.73 -5.88
C GLY A 165 20.00 -10.68 -5.83
N THR A 166 19.91 -9.60 -6.61
CA THR A 166 20.86 -8.48 -6.54
C THR A 166 20.33 -7.38 -5.63
N SER A 167 21.26 -6.69 -4.95
CA SER A 167 20.98 -5.45 -4.21
C SER A 167 21.80 -4.30 -4.78
N HIS A 168 21.32 -3.08 -4.58
CA HIS A 168 21.98 -1.86 -5.04
C HIS A 168 21.85 -0.77 -3.97
N ASP A 169 22.96 -0.12 -3.64
CA ASP A 169 23.04 0.91 -2.59
C ASP A 169 22.94 2.35 -3.14
N GLY A 170 22.64 2.51 -4.42
CA GLY A 170 22.43 3.80 -5.03
C GLY A 170 21.16 4.48 -4.53
N ILE A 171 21.19 5.80 -4.44
CA ILE A 171 20.02 6.60 -4.05
C ILE A 171 19.00 6.58 -5.19
N ALA A 172 17.76 6.24 -4.86
CA ALA A 172 16.60 6.42 -5.72
C ALA A 172 15.56 7.25 -4.97
N GLY A 173 14.93 8.20 -5.66
CA GLY A 173 13.83 9.00 -5.13
C GLY A 173 12.52 8.65 -5.80
N THR A 174 11.42 8.78 -5.05
CA THR A 174 10.03 8.63 -5.53
C THR A 174 9.38 9.98 -5.66
#